data_3af7403aafda96528177f914e8cd0de2
#
_entry.id   3af7403aafda96528177f914e8cd0de2
#
_cell.length_a   1.000
_cell.length_b   1.000
_cell.length_c   1.000
_cell.angle_alpha   90.00
_cell.angle_beta   90.00
_cell.angle_gamma   90.00
#
_symmetry.space_group_name_H-M   'P 1'
#
loop_
_entity.id
_entity.type
_entity.pdbx_description
1 polymer ?
#
loop_
_entity_poly.entity_id
_entity_poly.type
_entity_poly.pdbx_seq_one_letter_code
_entity_poly.pdbx_strand_id
1 'polypeptide(L)'
;MAACALLAALALGGCHGFSGDEERQADVVDNFYRIHLKANAPGLPSPEELQQLRPLVSAALDTLLTQAEAAESRYHGLAGNQAPPLVEGDLMTSLYEGATSFSVQSCETDEQRASCQVQFRYRKDGSDETWIDKILLVQQERQWRIDDIEFIGLDQSSHREYLSDNLTDAIAQVD
;
A
#
# COMPACT_ATOMS: atom_id res chain seq x y z
N MET A 1 31.06 -34.00 47.82
CA MET A 1 31.39 -32.92 46.88
C MET A 1 30.48 -33.03 45.69
N ALA A 2 29.41 -32.22 45.67
CA ALA A 2 28.40 -32.27 44.60
C ALA A 2 28.65 -31.02 43.73
N ALA A 3 28.96 -31.26 42.45
CA ALA A 3 29.14 -30.20 41.45
C ALA A 3 27.78 -29.87 40.82
N CYS A 4 27.27 -28.67 41.07
CA CYS A 4 26.12 -28.09 40.42
C CYS A 4 26.54 -27.53 39.07
N ALA A 5 26.08 -28.15 37.98
CA ALA A 5 26.23 -27.58 36.62
C ALA A 5 25.08 -26.62 36.36
N LEU A 6 25.36 -25.33 36.27
CA LEU A 6 24.40 -24.33 35.75
C LEU A 6 24.32 -24.43 34.21
N LEU A 7 23.16 -24.83 33.70
CA LEU A 7 22.82 -24.70 32.30
C LEU A 7 22.33 -23.24 32.07
N ALA A 8 23.14 -22.44 31.39
CA ALA A 8 22.72 -21.14 30.85
C ALA A 8 21.93 -21.36 29.56
N ALA A 9 20.60 -21.15 29.60
CA ALA A 9 19.76 -21.11 28.42
C ALA A 9 19.99 -19.77 27.68
N LEU A 10 20.71 -19.82 26.56
CA LEU A 10 20.77 -18.72 25.60
C LEU A 10 19.42 -18.61 24.89
N ALA A 11 18.64 -17.61 25.25
CA ALA A 11 17.50 -17.19 24.46
C ALA A 11 18.01 -16.54 23.16
N LEU A 12 18.01 -17.27 22.06
CA LEU A 12 18.19 -16.75 20.72
C LEU A 12 16.94 -15.94 20.38
N GLY A 13 16.99 -14.63 20.59
CA GLY A 13 16.03 -13.69 20.03
C GLY A 13 16.18 -13.73 18.51
N GLY A 14 15.31 -14.46 17.81
CA GLY A 14 15.25 -14.49 16.37
C GLY A 14 14.82 -13.14 15.85
N CYS A 15 15.76 -12.34 15.33
CA CYS A 15 15.41 -11.31 14.36
C CYS A 15 14.86 -12.06 13.13
N HIS A 16 13.54 -11.97 12.88
CA HIS A 16 12.96 -12.40 11.63
C HIS A 16 13.40 -11.41 10.56
N GLY A 17 14.58 -11.62 10.00
CA GLY A 17 15.01 -10.96 8.78
C GLY A 17 14.28 -11.58 7.60
N PHE A 18 13.86 -10.78 6.63
CA PHE A 18 13.31 -11.23 5.36
C PHE A 18 14.32 -12.13 4.61
N SER A 19 13.84 -13.13 3.88
CA SER A 19 14.65 -13.86 2.89
C SER A 19 14.88 -12.98 1.64
N GLY A 20 15.82 -13.34 0.79
CA GLY A 20 16.25 -12.46 -0.31
C GLY A 20 15.14 -12.00 -1.28
N ASP A 21 14.08 -12.81 -1.51
CA ASP A 21 12.91 -12.39 -2.31
C ASP A 21 11.96 -11.53 -1.48
N GLU A 22 11.71 -11.92 -0.25
CA GLU A 22 10.88 -11.17 0.69
C GLU A 22 11.47 -9.77 0.95
N GLU A 23 12.80 -9.66 1.06
CA GLU A 23 13.49 -8.36 1.21
C GLU A 23 13.23 -7.45 0.01
N ARG A 24 13.34 -7.99 -1.23
CA ARG A 24 13.05 -7.23 -2.44
C ARG A 24 11.59 -6.80 -2.56
N GLN A 25 10.67 -7.65 -2.12
CA GLN A 25 9.23 -7.32 -2.06
C GLN A 25 8.97 -6.21 -1.02
N ALA A 26 9.52 -6.37 0.17
CA ALA A 26 9.42 -5.38 1.24
C ALA A 26 10.01 -4.02 0.83
N ASP A 27 11.14 -4.00 0.12
CA ASP A 27 11.76 -2.78 -0.39
C ASP A 27 10.87 -2.04 -1.40
N VAL A 28 10.20 -2.77 -2.30
CA VAL A 28 9.25 -2.17 -3.26
C VAL A 28 8.09 -1.52 -2.53
N VAL A 29 7.51 -2.22 -1.55
CA VAL A 29 6.39 -1.72 -0.74
C VAL A 29 6.82 -0.53 0.13
N ASP A 30 8.00 -0.61 0.76
CA ASP A 30 8.55 0.48 1.58
C ASP A 30 8.75 1.75 0.74
N ASN A 31 9.36 1.61 -0.43
CA ASN A 31 9.58 2.74 -1.35
C ASN A 31 8.26 3.36 -1.82
N PHE A 32 7.26 2.55 -2.15
CA PHE A 32 5.93 3.02 -2.56
C PHE A 32 5.29 3.89 -1.47
N TYR A 33 5.20 3.39 -0.25
CA TYR A 33 4.57 4.14 0.83
C TYR A 33 5.40 5.33 1.32
N ARG A 34 6.73 5.31 1.19
CA ARG A 34 7.55 6.50 1.44
C ARG A 34 7.24 7.63 0.46
N ILE A 35 7.01 7.31 -0.81
CA ILE A 35 6.61 8.31 -1.82
C ILE A 35 5.23 8.83 -1.48
N HIS A 36 4.25 7.94 -1.28
CA HIS A 36 2.87 8.29 -1.01
C HIS A 36 2.71 9.13 0.27
N LEU A 37 3.26 8.68 1.40
CA LEU A 37 3.18 9.42 2.65
C LEU A 37 3.92 10.76 2.61
N LYS A 38 4.96 10.87 1.79
CA LYS A 38 5.66 12.15 1.59
C LYS A 38 4.83 13.14 0.79
N ALA A 39 4.07 12.68 -0.21
CA ALA A 39 3.15 13.51 -0.97
C ALA A 39 2.02 14.02 -0.07
N ASN A 40 1.53 13.19 0.85
CA ASN A 40 0.50 13.52 1.86
C ASN A 40 -0.69 14.26 1.24
N ALA A 41 -1.12 13.81 0.07
CA ALA A 41 -2.22 14.38 -0.69
C ALA A 41 -3.38 13.39 -0.75
N PRO A 42 -4.62 13.82 -0.49
CA PRO A 42 -5.81 12.97 -0.69
C PRO A 42 -6.12 12.81 -2.17
N GLY A 43 -6.89 11.77 -2.49
CA GLY A 43 -7.37 11.49 -3.84
C GLY A 43 -6.34 10.78 -4.72
N LEU A 44 -6.45 11.01 -6.01
CA LEU A 44 -5.54 10.43 -6.99
C LEU A 44 -4.13 11.02 -6.87
N PRO A 45 -3.08 10.21 -7.11
CA PRO A 45 -1.71 10.70 -7.11
C PRO A 45 -1.51 11.84 -8.10
N SER A 46 -0.78 12.88 -7.71
CA SER A 46 -0.37 13.94 -8.61
C SER A 46 0.51 13.39 -9.76
N PRO A 47 0.64 14.10 -10.91
CA PRO A 47 1.53 13.68 -11.99
C PRO A 47 2.98 13.44 -11.53
N GLU A 48 3.46 14.24 -10.58
CA GLU A 48 4.81 14.11 -10.01
C GLU A 48 4.94 12.87 -9.13
N GLU A 49 3.92 12.57 -8.34
CA GLU A 49 3.86 11.37 -7.50
C GLU A 49 3.74 10.13 -8.40
N LEU A 50 2.82 10.13 -9.36
CA LEU A 50 2.64 9.05 -10.32
C LEU A 50 3.92 8.72 -11.08
N GLN A 51 4.70 9.73 -11.49
CA GLN A 51 6.00 9.51 -12.12
C GLN A 51 6.98 8.75 -11.20
N GLN A 52 6.94 9.00 -9.89
CA GLN A 52 7.79 8.31 -8.91
C GLN A 52 7.27 6.90 -8.61
N LEU A 53 5.96 6.67 -8.64
CA LEU A 53 5.33 5.37 -8.38
C LEU A 53 5.46 4.39 -9.55
N ARG A 54 5.48 4.87 -10.81
CA ARG A 54 5.55 4.03 -12.02
C ARG A 54 6.59 2.91 -11.98
N PRO A 55 7.83 3.12 -11.56
CA PRO A 55 8.80 2.04 -11.48
C PRO A 55 8.51 1.00 -10.39
N LEU A 56 7.53 1.22 -9.53
CA LEU A 56 7.17 0.36 -8.41
C LEU A 56 5.87 -0.41 -8.63
N VAL A 57 5.03 0.02 -9.58
CA VAL A 57 3.73 -0.60 -9.85
C VAL A 57 3.75 -1.47 -11.10
N SER A 58 2.81 -2.38 -11.24
CA SER A 58 2.62 -3.20 -12.42
C SER A 58 2.10 -2.37 -13.60
N ALA A 59 2.28 -2.86 -14.81
CA ALA A 59 1.75 -2.21 -16.00
C ALA A 59 0.21 -2.10 -15.97
N ALA A 60 -0.46 -3.05 -15.32
CA ALA A 60 -1.92 -3.03 -15.14
C ALA A 60 -2.33 -1.89 -14.20
N LEU A 61 -1.70 -1.80 -13.03
CA LEU A 61 -1.99 -0.74 -12.06
C LEU A 61 -1.62 0.65 -12.59
N ASP A 62 -0.47 0.81 -13.27
CA ASP A 62 -0.09 2.09 -13.92
C ASP A 62 -1.12 2.53 -14.95
N THR A 63 -1.69 1.57 -15.70
CA THR A 63 -2.76 1.85 -16.66
C THR A 63 -4.02 2.37 -15.98
N LEU A 64 -4.47 1.72 -14.90
CA LEU A 64 -5.66 2.16 -14.14
C LEU A 64 -5.44 3.54 -13.51
N LEU A 65 -4.30 3.78 -12.88
CA LEU A 65 -3.96 5.08 -12.29
C LEU A 65 -3.95 6.18 -13.36
N THR A 66 -3.38 5.93 -14.53
CA THR A 66 -3.36 6.89 -15.65
C THR A 66 -4.77 7.15 -16.20
N GLN A 67 -5.62 6.13 -16.30
CA GLN A 67 -7.00 6.29 -16.75
C GLN A 67 -7.85 7.06 -15.73
N ALA A 68 -7.66 6.80 -14.44
CA ALA A 68 -8.34 7.52 -13.38
C ALA A 68 -7.95 9.01 -13.35
N GLU A 69 -6.66 9.33 -13.52
CA GLU A 69 -6.19 10.72 -13.64
C GLU A 69 -6.81 11.42 -14.85
N ALA A 70 -6.90 10.74 -16.00
CA ALA A 70 -7.55 11.27 -17.18
C ALA A 70 -9.07 11.45 -16.96
N ALA A 71 -9.75 10.57 -16.22
CA ALA A 71 -11.15 10.71 -15.83
C ALA A 71 -11.35 11.93 -14.91
N GLU A 72 -10.52 12.11 -13.89
CA GLU A 72 -10.51 13.28 -13.01
C GLU A 72 -10.38 14.59 -13.80
N SER A 73 -9.42 14.63 -14.72
CA SER A 73 -9.22 15.79 -15.60
C SER A 73 -10.45 16.08 -16.47
N ARG A 74 -11.10 15.07 -17.05
CA ARG A 74 -12.35 15.23 -17.82
C ARG A 74 -13.48 15.73 -16.93
N TYR A 75 -13.64 15.16 -15.74
CA TYR A 75 -14.66 15.56 -14.79
C TYR A 75 -14.55 17.03 -14.43
N HIS A 76 -13.38 17.53 -14.07
CA HIS A 76 -13.15 18.95 -13.78
C HIS A 76 -13.34 19.83 -14.99
N GLY A 77 -13.04 19.35 -16.20
CA GLY A 77 -13.34 20.04 -17.45
C GLY A 77 -14.84 20.24 -17.70
N LEU A 78 -15.69 19.32 -17.26
CA LEU A 78 -17.14 19.36 -17.40
C LEU A 78 -17.82 20.09 -16.23
N ALA A 79 -17.45 19.75 -14.99
CA ALA A 79 -18.10 20.25 -13.78
C ALA A 79 -17.49 21.56 -13.26
N GLY A 80 -16.32 21.96 -13.78
CA GLY A 80 -15.55 23.12 -13.36
C GLY A 80 -14.56 22.82 -12.24
N ASN A 81 -13.50 23.60 -12.15
CA ASN A 81 -12.38 23.40 -11.19
C ASN A 81 -12.77 23.56 -9.70
N GLN A 82 -14.01 23.90 -9.40
CA GLN A 82 -14.55 23.97 -8.03
C GLN A 82 -15.30 22.69 -7.63
N ALA A 83 -15.46 21.74 -8.55
CA ALA A 83 -16.05 20.43 -8.22
C ALA A 83 -15.14 19.66 -7.25
N PRO A 84 -15.73 18.86 -6.34
CA PRO A 84 -14.92 17.95 -5.50
C PRO A 84 -14.18 16.94 -6.37
N PRO A 85 -13.07 16.35 -5.89
CA PRO A 85 -12.38 15.30 -6.61
C PRO A 85 -13.29 14.05 -6.78
N LEU A 86 -13.02 13.23 -7.81
CA LEU A 86 -13.71 11.94 -8.00
C LEU A 86 -13.41 10.96 -6.88
N VAL A 87 -12.21 11.02 -6.33
CA VAL A 87 -11.79 10.21 -5.18
C VAL A 87 -11.49 11.15 -4.03
N GLU A 88 -12.23 10.99 -2.94
CA GLU A 88 -12.03 11.72 -1.70
C GLU A 88 -11.24 10.87 -0.70
N GLY A 89 -10.44 11.51 0.16
CA GLY A 89 -9.63 10.82 1.17
C GLY A 89 -8.39 10.14 0.59
N ASP A 90 -7.78 9.28 1.38
CA ASP A 90 -6.59 8.52 0.97
C ASP A 90 -6.98 7.35 0.06
N LEU A 91 -6.35 7.25 -1.09
CA LEU A 91 -6.63 6.19 -2.07
C LEU A 91 -5.79 4.92 -1.82
N MET A 92 -4.66 5.04 -1.11
CA MET A 92 -3.66 3.97 -1.01
C MET A 92 -3.68 3.22 0.33
N THR A 93 -4.57 3.60 1.24
CA THR A 93 -4.77 2.93 2.54
C THR A 93 -6.26 2.85 2.88
N SER A 94 -6.63 1.94 3.80
CA SER A 94 -8.04 1.77 4.21
C SER A 94 -8.62 2.92 5.01
N LEU A 95 -7.81 3.83 5.52
CA LEU A 95 -8.32 4.94 6.33
C LEU A 95 -8.46 6.20 5.48
N TYR A 96 -9.64 6.83 5.54
CA TYR A 96 -9.96 8.05 4.78
C TYR A 96 -8.95 9.18 4.99
N GLU A 97 -8.45 9.35 6.21
CA GLU A 97 -7.44 10.35 6.56
C GLU A 97 -6.02 9.96 6.13
N GLY A 98 -5.82 8.73 5.66
CA GLY A 98 -4.53 8.17 5.34
C GLY A 98 -3.71 7.75 6.57
N ALA A 99 -2.47 7.36 6.35
CA ALA A 99 -1.55 6.95 7.40
C ALA A 99 -0.50 8.02 7.70
N THR A 100 -0.07 8.11 8.95
CA THR A 100 1.08 8.95 9.36
C THR A 100 2.38 8.16 9.43
N SER A 101 2.29 6.84 9.49
CA SER A 101 3.43 5.92 9.45
C SER A 101 3.00 4.52 9.04
N PHE A 102 3.95 3.72 8.59
CA PHE A 102 3.74 2.34 8.20
C PHE A 102 4.93 1.45 8.58
N SER A 103 4.69 0.13 8.54
CA SER A 103 5.74 -0.89 8.71
C SER A 103 5.37 -2.14 7.94
N VAL A 104 6.22 -2.59 7.04
CA VAL A 104 6.08 -3.87 6.34
C VAL A 104 6.34 -4.98 7.35
N GLN A 105 5.37 -5.90 7.53
CA GLN A 105 5.42 -6.93 8.57
C GLN A 105 5.97 -8.25 8.03
N SER A 106 5.37 -8.76 6.97
CA SER A 106 5.74 -10.02 6.33
C SER A 106 5.37 -10.00 4.87
N CYS A 107 6.11 -10.74 4.05
CA CYS A 107 5.76 -11.00 2.67
C CYS A 107 5.71 -12.52 2.44
N GLU A 108 4.73 -12.97 1.68
CA GLU A 108 4.54 -14.36 1.28
C GLU A 108 4.58 -14.46 -0.23
N THR A 109 5.37 -15.40 -0.76
CA THR A 109 5.54 -15.58 -2.20
C THR A 109 4.85 -16.87 -2.66
N ASP A 110 4.11 -16.77 -3.76
CA ASP A 110 3.54 -17.90 -4.49
C ASP A 110 3.89 -17.74 -5.99
N GLU A 111 4.90 -18.47 -6.43
CA GLU A 111 5.47 -18.42 -7.79
C GLU A 111 5.89 -17.00 -8.20
N GLN A 112 5.12 -16.37 -9.13
CA GLN A 112 5.36 -15.02 -9.65
C GLN A 112 4.45 -13.96 -9.00
N ARG A 113 3.76 -14.33 -7.93
CA ARG A 113 2.91 -13.45 -7.14
C ARG A 113 3.42 -13.41 -5.70
N ALA A 114 3.19 -12.32 -5.05
CA ALA A 114 3.47 -12.19 -3.62
C ALA A 114 2.42 -11.30 -2.96
N SER A 115 2.35 -11.38 -1.65
CA SER A 115 1.56 -10.45 -0.86
C SER A 115 2.34 -10.04 0.38
N CYS A 116 2.38 -8.74 0.67
CA CYS A 116 2.98 -8.21 1.88
C CYS A 116 1.90 -7.64 2.79
N GLN A 117 1.95 -7.97 4.07
CA GLN A 117 1.15 -7.32 5.10
C GLN A 117 1.85 -6.04 5.52
N VAL A 118 1.13 -4.93 5.51
CA VAL A 118 1.62 -3.63 5.95
C VAL A 118 0.75 -3.14 7.08
N GLN A 119 1.39 -2.89 8.23
CA GLN A 119 0.75 -2.23 9.35
C GLN A 119 0.87 -0.73 9.18
N PHE A 120 -0.27 -0.05 9.21
CA PHE A 120 -0.38 1.39 9.17
C PHE A 120 -0.76 1.96 10.53
N ARG A 121 -0.43 3.21 10.73
CA ARG A 121 -0.84 3.97 11.89
C ARG A 121 -1.20 5.39 11.48
N TYR A 122 -2.34 5.85 11.97
CA TYR A 122 -2.71 7.27 11.96
C TYR A 122 -2.62 7.82 13.38
N ARG A 123 -1.83 8.88 13.55
CA ARG A 123 -1.70 9.56 14.84
C ARG A 123 -1.75 11.06 14.62
N LYS A 124 -2.91 11.67 14.87
CA LYS A 124 -3.12 13.09 14.74
C LYS A 124 -4.33 13.52 15.56
N ASP A 125 -4.31 14.73 16.11
CA ASP A 125 -5.43 15.41 16.76
C ASP A 125 -6.12 14.58 17.88
N GLY A 126 -5.35 13.74 18.58
CA GLY A 126 -5.84 12.87 19.67
C GLY A 126 -6.32 11.49 19.22
N SER A 127 -6.41 11.25 17.91
CA SER A 127 -6.64 9.89 17.37
C SER A 127 -5.34 9.10 17.28
N ASP A 128 -5.42 7.80 17.52
CA ASP A 128 -4.32 6.84 17.39
C ASP A 128 -4.90 5.50 16.92
N GLU A 129 -4.99 5.35 15.60
CA GLU A 129 -5.56 4.20 14.94
C GLU A 129 -4.45 3.35 14.32
N THR A 130 -4.64 2.03 14.32
CA THR A 130 -3.69 1.09 13.71
C THR A 130 -4.47 0.01 12.97
N TRP A 131 -4.12 -0.26 11.72
CA TRP A 131 -4.75 -1.28 10.89
C TRP A 131 -3.72 -2.01 10.02
N ILE A 132 -4.18 -3.02 9.30
CA ILE A 132 -3.37 -3.77 8.33
C ILE A 132 -4.10 -3.74 6.99
N ASP A 133 -3.33 -3.48 5.92
CA ASP A 133 -3.75 -3.77 4.55
C ASP A 133 -2.77 -4.76 3.92
N LYS A 134 -3.19 -5.40 2.84
CA LYS A 134 -2.38 -6.37 2.11
C LYS A 134 -2.02 -5.82 0.74
N ILE A 135 -0.74 -5.75 0.46
CA ILE A 135 -0.20 -5.26 -0.80
C ILE A 135 0.10 -6.47 -1.68
N LEU A 136 -0.56 -6.51 -2.83
CA LEU A 136 -0.41 -7.59 -3.79
C LEU A 136 0.68 -7.23 -4.80
N LEU A 137 1.60 -8.15 -5.05
CA LEU A 137 2.71 -7.95 -5.96
C LEU A 137 2.73 -9.01 -7.05
N VAL A 138 3.27 -8.63 -8.21
CA VAL A 138 3.53 -9.52 -9.34
C VAL A 138 4.98 -9.34 -9.80
N GLN A 139 5.59 -10.43 -10.26
CA GLN A 139 6.91 -10.36 -10.86
C GLN A 139 6.80 -10.03 -12.36
N GLN A 140 7.30 -8.86 -12.77
CA GLN A 140 7.41 -8.43 -14.16
C GLN A 140 8.88 -8.18 -14.50
N GLU A 141 9.38 -8.79 -15.57
CA GLU A 141 10.78 -8.63 -16.03
C GLU A 141 11.81 -8.89 -14.90
N ARG A 142 11.54 -9.89 -14.04
CA ARG A 142 12.34 -10.27 -12.86
C ARG A 142 12.37 -9.20 -11.76
N GLN A 143 11.45 -8.25 -11.78
CA GLN A 143 11.30 -7.23 -10.75
C GLN A 143 9.92 -7.36 -10.11
N TRP A 144 9.86 -7.22 -8.79
CA TRP A 144 8.60 -7.16 -8.08
C TRP A 144 7.93 -5.80 -8.31
N ARG A 145 6.62 -5.82 -8.54
CA ARG A 145 5.78 -4.66 -8.80
C ARG A 145 4.51 -4.78 -7.99
N ILE A 146 4.04 -3.69 -7.43
CA ILE A 146 2.73 -3.64 -6.78
C ILE A 146 1.67 -3.74 -7.87
N ASP A 147 0.77 -4.70 -7.72
CA ASP A 147 -0.30 -5.01 -8.69
C ASP A 147 -1.66 -4.54 -8.20
N ASP A 148 -1.87 -4.59 -6.87
CA ASP A 148 -3.10 -4.11 -6.24
C ASP A 148 -2.89 -3.90 -4.73
N ILE A 149 -3.89 -3.31 -4.08
CA ILE A 149 -4.00 -3.19 -2.62
C ILE A 149 -5.33 -3.80 -2.19
N GLU A 150 -5.28 -4.79 -1.32
CA GLU A 150 -6.46 -5.35 -0.64
C GLU A 150 -6.65 -4.58 0.67
N PHE A 151 -7.72 -3.80 0.75
CA PHE A 151 -8.09 -3.02 1.92
C PHE A 151 -8.73 -3.93 2.97
N ILE A 152 -8.09 -4.07 4.12
CA ILE A 152 -8.59 -4.89 5.23
C ILE A 152 -9.19 -3.98 6.30
N GLY A 153 -8.56 -2.84 6.57
CA GLY A 153 -9.10 -1.81 7.45
C GLY A 153 -9.07 -2.16 8.93
N LEU A 154 -9.77 -1.33 9.72
CA LEU A 154 -9.84 -1.43 11.17
C LEU A 154 -10.70 -2.61 11.65
N ASP A 155 -11.77 -2.92 10.97
CA ASP A 155 -12.79 -3.89 11.41
C ASP A 155 -12.64 -5.27 10.77
N GLN A 156 -11.61 -5.48 9.95
CA GLN A 156 -11.36 -6.74 9.25
C GLN A 156 -12.65 -7.31 8.62
N SER A 157 -13.45 -6.42 8.03
CA SER A 157 -14.73 -6.78 7.45
C SER A 157 -14.59 -7.89 6.41
N SER A 158 -15.62 -8.71 6.26
CA SER A 158 -15.63 -9.81 5.27
C SER A 158 -15.75 -9.31 3.83
N HIS A 159 -15.98 -8.03 3.61
CA HIS A 159 -15.95 -7.38 2.30
C HIS A 159 -14.50 -7.05 1.97
N ARG A 160 -14.04 -7.64 0.88
CA ARG A 160 -12.73 -7.33 0.30
C ARG A 160 -12.93 -6.21 -0.71
N GLU A 161 -12.28 -5.10 -0.47
CA GLU A 161 -12.21 -3.97 -1.40
C GLU A 161 -10.78 -3.88 -1.92
N TYR A 162 -10.66 -3.52 -3.19
CA TYR A 162 -9.36 -3.42 -3.85
C TYR A 162 -9.16 -2.02 -4.43
N LEU A 163 -7.90 -1.59 -4.49
CA LEU A 163 -7.54 -0.34 -5.15
C LEU A 163 -8.01 -0.32 -6.62
N SER A 164 -7.86 -1.44 -7.32
CA SER A 164 -8.31 -1.58 -8.72
C SER A 164 -9.81 -1.38 -8.88
N ASP A 165 -10.63 -1.81 -7.91
CA ASP A 165 -12.08 -1.60 -7.93
C ASP A 165 -12.39 -0.11 -7.76
N ASN A 166 -11.79 0.58 -6.79
CA ASN A 166 -11.98 2.01 -6.55
C ASN A 166 -11.57 2.86 -7.76
N LEU A 167 -10.46 2.51 -8.41
CA LEU A 167 -10.01 3.18 -9.64
C LEU A 167 -10.98 2.95 -10.80
N THR A 168 -11.48 1.72 -10.96
CA THR A 168 -12.46 1.37 -11.99
C THR A 168 -13.77 2.13 -11.79
N ASP A 169 -14.24 2.22 -10.56
CA ASP A 169 -15.46 2.96 -10.22
C ASP A 169 -15.29 4.46 -10.46
N ALA A 170 -14.13 5.03 -10.12
CA ALA A 170 -13.83 6.44 -10.41
C ALA A 170 -13.83 6.74 -11.92
N ILE A 171 -13.26 5.86 -12.75
CA ILE A 171 -13.26 5.97 -14.21
C ILE A 171 -14.69 5.93 -14.76
N ALA A 172 -15.51 4.97 -14.29
CA ALA A 172 -16.87 4.77 -14.75
C ALA A 172 -17.83 5.94 -14.44
N GLN A 173 -17.49 6.80 -13.48
CA GLN A 173 -18.32 7.97 -13.16
C GLN A 173 -18.33 9.05 -14.26
N VAL A 174 -17.38 9.00 -15.20
CA VAL A 174 -17.17 10.05 -16.21
C VAL A 174 -17.37 9.55 -17.64
N ASP A 175 -17.51 8.24 -17.82
CA ASP A 175 -17.82 7.59 -19.12
C ASP A 175 -19.34 7.54 -19.38
#